data_bbae68ac5278c3f66e974728d06cb80a
#
_entry.id   bbae68ac5278c3f66e974728d06cb80a
#
_cell.length_a   1.000
_cell.length_b   1.000
_cell.length_c   1.000
_cell.angle_alpha   90.00
_cell.angle_beta   90.00
_cell.angle_gamma   90.00
#
_symmetry.space_group_name_H-M   'P 1'
#
loop_
_entity.id
_entity.type
_entity.pdbx_description
1 polymer ?
#
loop_
_entity_poly.entity_id
_entity_poly.type
_entity_poly.pdbx_seq_one_letter_code
_entity_poly.pdbx_strand_id
1 'polypeptide(L)'
;MKDKIFGIGLNKTGTTSIGNYFEKLGYKHYCGCSYNNIVKAKNNINEIYKIADKFEFFEDWPWPLIFKKLYSKYPKSKFILTIRKNEEEWFDSLLRHSKRHPSTKQRLEVYGHYDPNESNKIDHITIYNNHNTDVQNFFKENNPDRLLVLSTDDSNKEEKIYNFIDKSFDKDNYIKYPHKNKGK
;
A
#
# COMPACT_ATOMS: atom_id res chain seq x y z
N MET A 1 -11.40 -13.18 -14.11
CA MET A 1 -10.50 -12.21 -13.45
C MET A 1 -9.93 -12.89 -12.20
N LYS A 2 -8.66 -12.66 -11.91
CA LYS A 2 -8.05 -13.08 -10.64
C LYS A 2 -8.72 -12.37 -9.46
N ASP A 3 -8.63 -12.94 -8.26
CA ASP A 3 -9.11 -12.28 -7.06
C ASP A 3 -8.34 -10.96 -6.83
N LYS A 4 -9.03 -9.96 -6.30
CA LYS A 4 -8.46 -8.62 -6.11
C LYS A 4 -7.48 -8.61 -4.94
N ILE A 5 -6.36 -7.91 -5.13
CA ILE A 5 -5.36 -7.72 -4.08
C ILE A 5 -5.12 -6.22 -3.91
N PHE A 6 -5.32 -5.73 -2.70
CA PHE A 6 -5.14 -4.32 -2.36
C PHE A 6 -3.88 -4.12 -1.53
N GLY A 7 -2.89 -3.40 -2.09
CA GLY A 7 -1.76 -2.84 -1.35
C GLY A 7 -2.23 -1.64 -0.52
N ILE A 8 -2.27 -1.82 0.78
CA ILE A 8 -2.83 -0.86 1.73
C ILE A 8 -1.80 -0.25 2.69
N GLY A 9 -0.52 -0.43 2.41
CA GLY A 9 0.54 0.31 3.07
C GLY A 9 0.53 1.79 2.63
N LEU A 10 0.88 2.69 3.56
CA LEU A 10 1.03 4.11 3.22
C LEU A 10 2.16 4.32 2.20
N ASN A 11 2.15 5.45 1.51
CA ASN A 11 3.24 5.77 0.58
C ASN A 11 4.61 5.69 1.27
N LYS A 12 5.68 5.48 0.51
CA LYS A 12 7.08 5.29 0.96
C LYS A 12 7.36 3.95 1.66
N THR A 13 6.43 3.01 1.67
CA THR A 13 6.63 1.64 2.16
C THR A 13 6.95 0.63 1.04
N GLY A 14 7.35 1.10 -0.14
CA GLY A 14 7.69 0.23 -1.28
C GLY A 14 6.52 -0.06 -2.22
N THR A 15 5.47 0.75 -2.20
CA THR A 15 4.25 0.60 -3.02
C THR A 15 4.55 0.42 -4.51
N THR A 16 5.43 1.25 -5.09
CA THR A 16 5.85 1.13 -6.50
C THR A 16 6.53 -0.22 -6.81
N SER A 17 7.34 -0.74 -5.87
CA SER A 17 8.03 -2.02 -6.08
C SER A 17 7.06 -3.18 -6.09
N ILE A 18 6.09 -3.19 -5.18
CA ILE A 18 5.08 -4.23 -5.14
C ILE A 18 4.12 -4.15 -6.34
N GLY A 19 3.74 -2.93 -6.77
CA GLY A 19 2.94 -2.74 -8.00
C GLY A 19 3.60 -3.37 -9.22
N ASN A 20 4.86 -3.02 -9.47
CA ASN A 20 5.64 -3.62 -10.56
C ASN A 20 5.84 -5.14 -10.41
N TYR A 21 5.89 -5.64 -9.19
CA TYR A 21 6.00 -7.08 -8.95
C TYR A 21 4.73 -7.82 -9.37
N PHE A 22 3.57 -7.31 -9.00
CA PHE A 22 2.29 -7.89 -9.38
C PHE A 22 2.03 -7.78 -10.90
N GLU A 23 2.48 -6.71 -11.56
CA GLU A 23 2.48 -6.65 -13.04
C GLU A 23 3.28 -7.80 -13.66
N LYS A 24 4.49 -8.07 -13.16
CA LYS A 24 5.31 -9.20 -13.63
C LYS A 24 4.65 -10.56 -13.34
N LEU A 25 3.88 -10.69 -12.27
CA LEU A 25 3.07 -11.87 -11.95
C LEU A 25 1.81 -11.99 -12.84
N GLY A 26 1.61 -11.04 -13.77
CA GLY A 26 0.51 -11.02 -14.72
C GLY A 26 -0.82 -10.54 -14.14
N TYR A 27 -0.79 -9.67 -13.11
CA TYR A 27 -1.96 -8.98 -12.59
C TYR A 27 -2.18 -7.67 -13.33
N LYS A 28 -3.44 -7.36 -13.64
CA LYS A 28 -3.82 -6.06 -14.17
C LYS A 28 -3.75 -5.02 -13.05
N HIS A 29 -2.69 -4.22 -13.05
CA HIS A 29 -2.34 -3.29 -11.98
C HIS A 29 -2.93 -1.90 -12.19
N TYR A 30 -3.32 -1.25 -11.09
CA TYR A 30 -3.72 0.15 -11.02
C TYR A 30 -2.99 0.88 -9.89
N CYS A 31 -2.12 1.83 -10.26
CA CYS A 31 -1.54 2.78 -9.31
C CYS A 31 -2.54 3.90 -9.00
N GLY A 32 -2.91 4.05 -7.75
CA GLY A 32 -3.89 5.03 -7.32
C GLY A 32 -3.43 6.48 -7.33
N CYS A 33 -2.16 6.76 -7.36
CA CYS A 33 -1.35 8.00 -7.18
C CYS A 33 -2.01 9.38 -7.47
N SER A 34 -3.34 9.50 -7.51
CA SER A 34 -4.06 10.71 -7.87
C SER A 34 -4.81 11.32 -6.69
N TYR A 35 -4.64 12.63 -6.48
CA TYR A 35 -5.45 13.41 -5.54
C TYR A 35 -6.96 13.26 -5.82
N ASN A 36 -7.34 13.25 -7.09
CA ASN A 36 -8.74 13.08 -7.48
C ASN A 36 -9.35 11.75 -6.99
N ASN A 37 -8.55 10.69 -6.86
CA ASN A 37 -9.03 9.43 -6.32
C ASN A 37 -9.33 9.53 -4.80
N ILE A 38 -8.56 10.32 -4.06
CA ILE A 38 -8.86 10.60 -2.64
C ILE A 38 -10.19 11.35 -2.53
N VAL A 39 -10.37 12.39 -3.36
CA VAL A 39 -11.61 13.18 -3.39
C VAL A 39 -12.81 12.30 -3.77
N LYS A 40 -12.69 11.45 -4.79
CA LYS A 40 -13.73 10.49 -5.17
C LYS A 40 -14.05 9.51 -4.04
N ALA A 41 -13.02 8.98 -3.35
CA ALA A 41 -13.22 8.04 -2.25
C ALA A 41 -14.00 8.65 -1.07
N LYS A 42 -13.85 9.96 -0.85
CA LYS A 42 -14.57 10.70 0.19
C LYS A 42 -16.00 11.04 -0.23
N ASN A 43 -16.18 11.54 -1.45
CA ASN A 43 -17.44 12.13 -1.90
C ASN A 43 -18.36 11.11 -2.58
N ASN A 44 -17.81 10.16 -3.33
CA ASN A 44 -18.57 9.13 -4.05
C ASN A 44 -17.75 7.85 -4.21
N ILE A 45 -17.79 6.99 -3.23
CA ILE A 45 -17.05 5.72 -3.23
C ILE A 45 -17.35 4.81 -4.43
N ASN A 46 -18.54 4.92 -5.03
CA ASN A 46 -18.91 4.12 -6.19
C ASN A 46 -18.02 4.41 -7.42
N GLU A 47 -17.49 5.63 -7.54
CA GLU A 47 -16.50 5.95 -8.58
C GLU A 47 -15.22 5.13 -8.43
N ILE A 48 -14.80 4.89 -7.18
CA ILE A 48 -13.63 4.07 -6.88
C ILE A 48 -13.92 2.59 -7.13
N TYR A 49 -15.11 2.11 -6.78
CA TYR A 49 -15.52 0.73 -7.09
C TYR A 49 -15.54 0.45 -8.60
N LYS A 50 -16.01 1.41 -9.43
CA LYS A 50 -15.96 1.29 -10.90
C LYS A 50 -14.52 1.16 -11.42
N ILE A 51 -13.54 1.79 -10.77
CA ILE A 51 -12.12 1.60 -11.08
C ILE A 51 -11.68 0.21 -10.62
N ALA A 52 -11.99 -0.14 -9.36
CA ALA A 52 -11.60 -1.42 -8.80
C ALA A 52 -12.14 -2.62 -9.60
N ASP A 53 -13.33 -2.50 -10.18
CA ASP A 53 -13.93 -3.58 -10.97
C ASP A 53 -13.16 -3.91 -12.27
N LYS A 54 -12.27 -3.01 -12.72
CA LYS A 54 -11.49 -3.15 -13.97
C LYS A 54 -10.08 -3.73 -13.79
N PHE A 55 -9.59 -3.82 -12.57
CA PHE A 55 -8.22 -4.20 -12.25
C PHE A 55 -8.16 -5.30 -11.19
N GLU A 56 -6.97 -5.84 -10.94
CA GLU A 56 -6.74 -6.99 -10.06
C GLU A 56 -5.78 -6.68 -8.92
N PHE A 57 -4.77 -5.82 -9.14
CA PHE A 57 -3.85 -5.34 -8.11
C PHE A 57 -3.89 -3.82 -7.99
N PHE A 58 -3.83 -3.33 -6.77
CA PHE A 58 -3.97 -1.90 -6.45
C PHE A 58 -2.93 -1.47 -5.44
N GLU A 59 -2.39 -0.24 -5.59
CA GLU A 59 -1.51 0.35 -4.59
C GLU A 59 -1.62 1.87 -4.60
N ASP A 60 -1.07 2.50 -3.52
CA ASP A 60 -1.13 3.94 -3.29
C ASP A 60 -2.55 4.46 -3.01
N TRP A 61 -2.77 5.77 -3.08
CA TRP A 61 -4.05 6.39 -2.72
C TRP A 61 -5.15 6.12 -3.74
N PRO A 62 -6.40 5.83 -3.32
CA PRO A 62 -6.95 5.96 -1.96
C PRO A 62 -7.04 4.63 -1.19
N TRP A 63 -6.45 3.55 -1.70
CA TRP A 63 -6.70 2.19 -1.20
C TRP A 63 -6.42 2.02 0.29
N PRO A 64 -5.32 2.59 0.87
CA PRO A 64 -5.07 2.53 2.31
C PRO A 64 -6.19 3.19 3.14
N LEU A 65 -6.79 4.28 2.63
CA LEU A 65 -7.79 5.06 3.36
C LEU A 65 -9.17 4.39 3.44
N ILE A 66 -9.44 3.42 2.57
CA ILE A 66 -10.76 2.83 2.40
C ILE A 66 -10.77 1.30 2.55
N PHE A 67 -9.72 0.71 3.12
CA PHE A 67 -9.54 -0.74 3.16
C PHE A 67 -10.71 -1.49 3.82
N LYS A 68 -11.35 -0.93 4.86
CA LYS A 68 -12.54 -1.51 5.51
C LYS A 68 -13.74 -1.57 4.54
N LYS A 69 -13.93 -0.53 3.73
CA LYS A 69 -14.97 -0.52 2.68
C LYS A 69 -14.68 -1.55 1.58
N LEU A 70 -13.41 -1.70 1.19
CA LEU A 70 -12.97 -2.70 0.21
C LEU A 70 -13.14 -4.12 0.74
N TYR A 71 -12.80 -4.34 2.02
CA TYR A 71 -12.99 -5.62 2.71
C TYR A 71 -14.44 -6.10 2.62
N SER A 72 -15.39 -5.21 2.90
CA SER A 72 -16.83 -5.51 2.84
C SER A 72 -17.34 -5.67 1.41
N LYS A 73 -16.85 -4.82 0.47
CA LYS A 73 -17.30 -4.84 -0.93
C LYS A 73 -16.80 -6.05 -1.71
N TYR A 74 -15.60 -6.53 -1.42
CA TYR A 74 -14.94 -7.62 -2.14
C TYR A 74 -14.58 -8.78 -1.19
N PRO A 75 -15.53 -9.68 -0.87
CA PRO A 75 -15.31 -10.69 0.17
C PRO A 75 -14.17 -11.68 -0.09
N LYS A 76 -13.79 -11.89 -1.36
CA LYS A 76 -12.65 -12.74 -1.74
C LYS A 76 -11.32 -11.99 -1.88
N SER A 77 -11.30 -10.66 -1.69
CA SER A 77 -10.07 -9.88 -1.85
C SER A 77 -9.06 -10.18 -0.74
N LYS A 78 -7.78 -10.07 -1.11
CA LYS A 78 -6.63 -10.15 -0.20
C LYS A 78 -6.01 -8.76 -0.06
N PHE A 79 -5.28 -8.54 1.04
CA PHE A 79 -4.71 -7.24 1.37
C PHE A 79 -3.23 -7.39 1.73
N ILE A 80 -2.40 -6.45 1.28
CA ILE A 80 -0.98 -6.42 1.62
C ILE A 80 -0.67 -5.09 2.28
N LEU A 81 -0.31 -5.16 3.57
CA LEU A 81 0.20 -4.02 4.32
C LEU A 81 1.72 -3.97 4.17
N THR A 82 2.22 -3.08 3.31
CA THR A 82 3.65 -2.83 3.23
C THR A 82 4.08 -1.84 4.31
N ILE A 83 5.16 -2.15 5.02
CA ILE A 83 5.71 -1.32 6.10
C ILE A 83 7.22 -1.12 5.93
N ARG A 84 7.78 -0.14 6.63
CA ARG A 84 9.22 0.02 6.85
C ARG A 84 9.65 -0.74 8.09
N LYS A 85 10.96 -0.95 8.23
CA LYS A 85 11.57 -1.55 9.42
C LYS A 85 11.15 -0.83 10.70
N ASN A 86 11.08 0.48 10.65
CA ASN A 86 10.58 1.35 11.72
C ASN A 86 10.01 2.65 11.15
N GLU A 87 9.35 3.42 12.00
CA GLU A 87 8.73 4.70 11.66
C GLU A 87 9.73 5.80 11.29
N GLU A 88 10.93 5.77 11.85
CA GLU A 88 11.99 6.73 11.54
C GLU A 88 12.46 6.57 10.08
N GLU A 89 12.74 5.35 9.65
CA GLU A 89 13.08 5.07 8.26
C GLU A 89 11.96 5.46 7.29
N TRP A 90 10.70 5.27 7.72
CA TRP A 90 9.56 5.71 6.94
C TRP A 90 9.53 7.23 6.80
N PHE A 91 9.64 7.96 7.91
CA PHE A 91 9.63 9.42 7.91
C PHE A 91 10.78 10.01 7.09
N ASP A 92 11.99 9.49 7.24
CA ASP A 92 13.16 9.87 6.45
C ASP A 92 12.91 9.67 4.94
N SER A 93 12.28 8.57 4.57
CA SER A 93 11.91 8.32 3.17
C SER A 93 10.86 9.30 2.66
N LEU A 94 9.91 9.69 3.50
CA LEU A 94 8.89 10.69 3.19
C LEU A 94 9.53 12.07 3.03
N LEU A 95 10.42 12.45 3.93
CA LEU A 95 11.16 13.71 3.92
C LEU A 95 12.03 13.85 2.65
N ARG A 96 12.80 12.81 2.30
CA ARG A 96 13.59 12.81 1.05
C ARG A 96 12.70 12.91 -0.20
N HIS A 97 11.53 12.28 -0.18
CA HIS A 97 10.60 12.34 -1.29
C HIS A 97 9.97 13.73 -1.43
N SER A 98 9.61 14.39 -0.33
CA SER A 98 8.99 15.72 -0.35
C SER A 98 9.93 16.79 -0.93
N LYS A 99 11.23 16.69 -0.67
CA LYS A 99 12.22 17.59 -1.26
C LYS A 99 12.25 17.57 -2.80
N ARG A 100 11.91 16.43 -3.40
CA ARG A 100 11.83 16.25 -4.86
C ARG A 100 10.45 16.56 -5.43
N HIS A 101 9.43 16.45 -4.62
CA HIS A 101 8.03 16.64 -4.98
C HIS A 101 7.33 17.48 -3.90
N PRO A 102 7.60 18.80 -3.85
CA PRO A 102 7.10 19.66 -2.79
C PRO A 102 5.58 19.88 -2.90
N SER A 103 4.99 20.22 -1.77
CA SER A 103 3.65 20.81 -1.61
C SER A 103 2.52 20.08 -2.35
N THR A 104 2.32 18.79 -2.05
CA THR A 104 1.24 18.03 -2.69
C THR A 104 -0.07 18.10 -1.88
N LYS A 105 -1.19 18.31 -2.59
CA LYS A 105 -2.54 18.23 -1.99
C LYS A 105 -2.82 16.86 -1.37
N GLN A 106 -2.24 15.78 -1.91
CA GLN A 106 -2.38 14.44 -1.33
C GLN A 106 -1.82 14.38 0.09
N ARG A 107 -0.64 14.98 0.34
CA ARG A 107 -0.05 14.99 1.69
C ARG A 107 -0.88 15.81 2.67
N LEU A 108 -1.33 16.98 2.25
CA LEU A 108 -2.23 17.78 3.08
C LEU A 108 -3.47 16.99 3.48
N GLU A 109 -4.07 16.29 2.54
CA GLU A 109 -5.32 15.53 2.74
C GLU A 109 -5.14 14.32 3.66
N VAL A 110 -3.97 13.69 3.63
CA VAL A 110 -3.69 12.46 4.38
C VAL A 110 -3.01 12.74 5.71
N TYR A 111 -2.08 13.70 5.73
CA TYR A 111 -1.23 13.97 6.89
C TYR A 111 -1.50 15.31 7.56
N GLY A 112 -2.42 16.12 7.02
CA GLY A 112 -2.70 17.46 7.54
C GLY A 112 -1.61 18.50 7.22
N HIS A 113 -0.56 18.12 6.51
CA HIS A 113 0.59 18.97 6.17
C HIS A 113 0.97 18.82 4.70
N TYR A 114 1.37 19.95 4.07
CA TYR A 114 1.86 19.92 2.69
C TYR A 114 3.20 19.20 2.57
N ASP A 115 4.12 19.52 3.47
CA ASP A 115 5.48 18.97 3.46
C ASP A 115 5.91 18.52 4.86
N PRO A 116 6.50 17.31 4.97
CA PRO A 116 7.07 16.83 6.22
C PRO A 116 8.33 17.65 6.58
N ASN A 117 8.49 17.94 7.86
CA ASN A 117 9.66 18.58 8.45
C ASN A 117 9.76 18.19 9.94
N GLU A 118 10.82 18.59 10.62
CA GLU A 118 11.04 18.20 12.03
C GLU A 118 9.94 18.68 12.95
N SER A 119 9.29 19.84 12.71
CA SER A 119 8.25 20.36 13.58
C SER A 119 6.92 19.57 13.51
N ASN A 120 6.66 18.87 12.41
CA ASN A 120 5.47 18.04 12.22
C ASN A 120 5.76 16.53 12.11
N LYS A 121 6.98 16.12 12.49
CA LYS A 121 7.42 14.72 12.44
C LYS A 121 6.53 13.80 13.27
N ILE A 122 6.21 14.21 14.48
CA ILE A 122 5.37 13.44 15.41
C ILE A 122 3.99 13.17 14.81
N ASP A 123 3.38 14.17 14.17
CA ASP A 123 2.06 14.02 13.54
C ASP A 123 2.10 12.96 12.43
N HIS A 124 3.12 13.02 11.57
CA HIS A 124 3.31 12.05 10.49
C HIS A 124 3.53 10.63 11.01
N ILE A 125 4.41 10.47 12.02
CA ILE A 125 4.70 9.17 12.65
C ILE A 125 3.46 8.62 13.33
N THR A 126 2.70 9.46 14.02
CA THR A 126 1.45 9.05 14.67
C THR A 126 0.45 8.52 13.65
N ILE A 127 0.25 9.21 12.52
CA ILE A 127 -0.64 8.75 11.45
C ILE A 127 -0.16 7.42 10.85
N TYR A 128 1.15 7.28 10.63
CA TYR A 128 1.74 6.05 10.11
C TYR A 128 1.52 4.86 11.05
N ASN A 129 1.81 5.03 12.34
CA ASN A 129 1.67 3.97 13.34
C ASN A 129 0.20 3.62 13.58
N ASN A 130 -0.68 4.62 13.67
CA ASN A 130 -2.12 4.40 13.83
C ASN A 130 -2.70 3.63 12.64
N HIS A 131 -2.32 3.98 11.41
CA HIS A 131 -2.76 3.23 10.23
C HIS A 131 -2.32 1.76 10.28
N ASN A 132 -1.05 1.52 10.55
CA ASN A 132 -0.51 0.15 10.60
C ASN A 132 -1.19 -0.68 11.70
N THR A 133 -1.43 -0.07 12.87
CA THR A 133 -2.11 -0.69 14.00
C THR A 133 -3.59 -0.98 13.70
N ASP A 134 -4.31 0.00 13.12
CA ASP A 134 -5.73 -0.15 12.76
C ASP A 134 -5.91 -1.27 11.72
N VAL A 135 -5.06 -1.33 10.70
CA VAL A 135 -5.09 -2.41 9.72
C VAL A 135 -4.88 -3.78 10.37
N GLN A 136 -3.81 -3.93 11.17
CA GLN A 136 -3.50 -5.22 11.78
C GLN A 136 -4.59 -5.68 12.76
N ASN A 137 -5.08 -4.80 13.61
CA ASN A 137 -6.17 -5.10 14.54
C ASN A 137 -7.46 -5.49 13.80
N PHE A 138 -7.82 -4.71 12.77
CA PHE A 138 -9.01 -5.00 11.97
C PHE A 138 -8.98 -6.41 11.37
N PHE A 139 -7.87 -6.81 10.75
CA PHE A 139 -7.78 -8.13 10.14
C PHE A 139 -7.66 -9.26 11.18
N LYS A 140 -6.98 -9.01 12.30
CA LYS A 140 -6.92 -9.95 13.42
C LYS A 140 -8.32 -10.30 13.95
N GLU A 141 -9.20 -9.32 14.05
CA GLU A 141 -10.56 -9.47 14.55
C GLU A 141 -11.55 -10.07 13.53
N ASN A 142 -11.31 -9.84 12.23
CA ASN A 142 -12.25 -10.23 11.17
C ASN A 142 -11.80 -11.48 10.41
N ASN A 143 -10.66 -11.43 9.73
CA ASN A 143 -10.09 -12.57 9.01
C ASN A 143 -8.59 -12.34 8.75
N PRO A 144 -7.69 -12.89 9.58
CA PRO A 144 -6.25 -12.72 9.46
C PRO A 144 -5.66 -13.29 8.17
N ASP A 145 -6.27 -14.33 7.58
CA ASP A 145 -5.77 -14.97 6.35
C ASP A 145 -5.89 -14.08 5.12
N ARG A 146 -6.64 -12.98 5.22
CA ARG A 146 -6.78 -12.00 4.15
C ARG A 146 -5.72 -10.89 4.20
N LEU A 147 -4.83 -10.88 5.19
CA LEU A 147 -3.78 -9.88 5.34
C LEU A 147 -2.38 -10.49 5.27
N LEU A 148 -1.54 -9.97 4.39
CA LEU A 148 -0.10 -10.15 4.44
C LEU A 148 0.57 -8.85 4.91
N VAL A 149 1.36 -8.92 5.99
CA VAL A 149 2.26 -7.82 6.37
C VAL A 149 3.63 -8.09 5.75
N LEU A 150 4.14 -7.10 5.00
CA LEU A 150 5.38 -7.21 4.24
C LEU A 150 6.31 -6.03 4.53
N SER A 151 7.43 -6.29 5.19
CA SER A 151 8.44 -5.26 5.45
C SER A 151 9.34 -5.02 4.23
N THR A 152 9.82 -3.78 4.07
CA THR A 152 10.76 -3.45 2.99
C THR A 152 12.10 -4.16 3.10
N ASP A 153 12.46 -4.66 4.27
CA ASP A 153 13.71 -5.38 4.56
C ASP A 153 13.54 -6.92 4.67
N ASP A 154 12.32 -7.44 4.51
CA ASP A 154 12.11 -8.89 4.42
C ASP A 154 12.99 -9.49 3.31
N SER A 155 13.72 -10.53 3.63
CA SER A 155 14.60 -11.25 2.69
C SER A 155 13.86 -12.26 1.80
N ASN A 156 12.65 -12.67 2.21
CA ASN A 156 11.84 -13.73 1.58
C ASN A 156 10.49 -13.22 1.06
N LYS A 157 10.46 -11.99 0.53
CA LYS A 157 9.22 -11.36 0.03
C LYS A 157 8.50 -12.19 -1.01
N GLU A 158 9.27 -12.76 -1.93
CA GLU A 158 8.74 -13.58 -3.02
C GLU A 158 7.97 -14.78 -2.49
N GLU A 159 8.60 -15.56 -1.62
CA GLU A 159 7.98 -16.74 -1.00
C GLU A 159 6.71 -16.35 -0.21
N LYS A 160 6.79 -15.30 0.62
CA LYS A 160 5.63 -14.79 1.35
C LYS A 160 4.47 -14.42 0.42
N ILE A 161 4.75 -13.72 -0.68
CA ILE A 161 3.73 -13.31 -1.63
C ILE A 161 3.16 -14.51 -2.38
N TYR A 162 4.01 -15.43 -2.88
CA TYR A 162 3.54 -16.63 -3.59
C TYR A 162 2.60 -17.46 -2.72
N ASN A 163 3.00 -17.74 -1.48
CA ASN A 163 2.16 -18.47 -0.53
C ASN A 163 0.85 -17.74 -0.25
N PHE A 164 0.91 -16.42 -0.08
CA PHE A 164 -0.28 -15.60 0.20
C PHE A 164 -1.28 -15.58 -0.97
N ILE A 165 -0.83 -15.64 -2.21
CA ILE A 165 -1.70 -15.66 -3.40
C ILE A 165 -2.00 -17.07 -3.90
N ASP A 166 -1.80 -18.08 -3.06
CA ASP A 166 -2.06 -19.51 -3.35
C ASP A 166 -1.32 -20.02 -4.60
N LYS A 167 -0.07 -19.57 -4.79
CA LYS A 167 0.82 -20.06 -5.83
C LYS A 167 1.98 -20.85 -5.22
N SER A 168 2.38 -21.93 -5.89
CA SER A 168 3.59 -22.66 -5.49
C SER A 168 4.82 -21.78 -5.66
N PHE A 169 5.64 -21.72 -4.64
CA PHE A 169 6.94 -21.05 -4.72
C PHE A 169 8.01 -22.09 -5.07
N ASP A 170 8.62 -21.88 -6.25
CA ASP A 170 9.76 -22.69 -6.71
C ASP A 170 11.03 -21.86 -6.56
N LYS A 171 11.96 -22.31 -5.72
CA LYS A 171 13.22 -21.61 -5.41
C LYS A 171 14.11 -21.42 -6.63
N ASP A 172 14.02 -22.32 -7.62
CA ASP A 172 14.86 -22.31 -8.81
C ASP A 172 14.21 -21.53 -9.96
N ASN A 173 12.88 -21.31 -9.89
CA ASN A 173 12.12 -20.66 -10.97
C ASN A 173 11.03 -19.73 -10.42
N TYR A 174 11.40 -18.53 -9.98
CA TYR A 174 10.46 -17.52 -9.51
C TYR A 174 10.76 -16.11 -10.08
N ILE A 175 9.76 -15.27 -10.08
CA ILE A 175 9.91 -13.85 -10.47
C ILE A 175 10.52 -13.07 -9.31
N LYS A 176 11.70 -12.47 -9.53
CA LYS A 176 12.40 -11.69 -8.51
C LYS A 176 11.69 -10.37 -8.21
N TYR A 177 11.57 -10.07 -6.92
CA TYR A 177 11.00 -8.83 -6.44
C TYR A 177 11.88 -7.62 -6.87
N PRO A 178 11.31 -6.59 -7.51
CA PRO A 178 12.09 -5.47 -7.99
C PRO A 178 12.50 -4.54 -6.83
N HIS A 179 13.79 -4.25 -6.72
CA HIS A 179 14.30 -3.19 -5.85
C HIS A 179 14.29 -1.84 -6.58
N LYS A 180 13.09 -1.26 -6.78
CA LYS A 180 12.98 0.10 -7.35
C LYS A 180 13.10 1.14 -6.23
N ASN A 181 13.73 2.29 -6.55
CA ASN A 181 13.92 3.42 -5.63
C ASN A 181 14.78 3.10 -4.38
N LYS A 182 15.88 2.35 -4.52
CA LYS A 182 17.01 2.48 -3.60
C LYS A 182 17.32 3.97 -3.56
N GLY A 183 17.08 4.62 -2.39
CA GLY A 183 17.21 6.06 -2.23
C GLY A 183 18.49 6.59 -2.87
N LYS A 184 18.37 7.22 -4.06
CA LYS A 184 19.36 8.07 -4.65
C LYS A 184 19.22 9.45 -4.06
#